data_8671200c5c753bc8839ace99ddf73452
#
_entry.id   8671200c5c753bc8839ace99ddf73452
#
_cell.length_a   1.000
_cell.length_b   1.000
_cell.length_c   1.000
_cell.angle_alpha   90.00
_cell.angle_beta   90.00
_cell.angle_gamma   90.00
#
_symmetry.space_group_name_H-M   'P 1'
#
loop_
_entity.id
_entity.type
_entity.pdbx_description
1 polymer ?
#
loop_
_entity_poly.entity_id
_entity_poly.type
_entity_poly.pdbx_seq_one_letter_code
_entity_poly.pdbx_strand_id
1 'polypeptide(L)'
;VTTADEPRWRRLGPDARRNEILAVAIRMFGEQPYATVQMAELAREAGVARGLLNHYFGTKRDLYVEVVRAMMIVPEIDTVTLPGGTLRERVEASVDWLMTVLDTHGKTWLAVGVEGIGDDPQIAAILNEADDHAAQRVLDAIGFVGTGREHRTALAVFRSWGGMMKATAREWVDRKTLSRKQARTILIETLVPLAERVMSGSV
;
A
#
# COMPACT_ATOMS: atom_id res chain seq x y z
N VAL A 1 -22.37 -29.17 -41.21
CA VAL A 1 -21.25 -29.62 -40.37
C VAL A 1 -20.71 -28.42 -39.65
N THR A 2 -21.13 -28.27 -38.39
CA THR A 2 -20.72 -27.14 -37.52
C THR A 2 -19.46 -27.56 -36.82
N THR A 3 -18.35 -26.92 -37.16
CA THR A 3 -17.10 -27.08 -36.43
C THR A 3 -17.21 -26.36 -35.10
N ALA A 4 -17.18 -27.10 -34.01
CA ALA A 4 -17.09 -26.60 -32.65
C ALA A 4 -15.78 -25.80 -32.51
N ASP A 5 -15.92 -24.55 -32.08
CA ASP A 5 -14.82 -23.66 -31.74
C ASP A 5 -14.15 -24.21 -30.45
N GLU A 6 -12.98 -24.83 -30.60
CA GLU A 6 -12.17 -25.26 -29.45
C GLU A 6 -11.72 -24.02 -28.68
N PRO A 7 -11.79 -24.00 -27.33
CA PRO A 7 -11.34 -22.88 -26.55
C PRO A 7 -9.83 -22.70 -26.78
N ARG A 8 -9.46 -21.67 -27.52
CA ARG A 8 -8.07 -21.23 -27.66
C ARG A 8 -7.56 -20.82 -26.30
N TRP A 9 -6.80 -21.69 -25.65
CA TRP A 9 -6.00 -21.36 -24.49
C TRP A 9 -5.04 -20.24 -24.90
N ARG A 10 -5.41 -18.99 -24.56
CA ARG A 10 -4.54 -17.83 -24.76
C ARG A 10 -3.35 -18.01 -23.84
N ARG A 11 -2.21 -18.48 -24.39
CA ARG A 11 -0.95 -18.50 -23.64
C ARG A 11 -0.58 -17.07 -23.33
N LEU A 12 -0.76 -16.69 -22.06
CA LEU A 12 -0.29 -15.43 -21.54
C LEU A 12 1.24 -15.37 -21.66
N GLY A 13 1.76 -14.18 -22.00
CA GLY A 13 3.20 -13.95 -21.92
C GLY A 13 3.72 -14.15 -20.49
N PRO A 14 5.04 -14.40 -20.30
CA PRO A 14 5.63 -14.63 -18.97
C PRO A 14 5.27 -13.56 -17.94
N ASP A 15 5.30 -12.29 -18.31
CA ASP A 15 5.00 -11.16 -17.42
C ASP A 15 3.52 -11.13 -17.01
N ALA A 16 2.60 -11.39 -17.95
CA ALA A 16 1.17 -11.47 -17.64
C ALA A 16 0.88 -12.63 -16.68
N ARG A 17 1.53 -13.78 -16.89
CA ARG A 17 1.39 -14.95 -16.00
C ARG A 17 1.96 -14.67 -14.61
N ARG A 18 3.12 -14.01 -14.51
CA ARG A 18 3.71 -13.60 -13.24
C ARG A 18 2.78 -12.68 -12.46
N ASN A 19 2.17 -11.70 -13.13
CA ASN A 19 1.23 -10.76 -12.52
C ASN A 19 -0.07 -11.45 -12.05
N GLU A 20 -0.60 -12.43 -12.79
CA GLU A 20 -1.74 -13.22 -12.33
C GLU A 20 -1.44 -14.00 -11.04
N ILE A 21 -0.29 -14.64 -10.96
CA ILE A 21 0.14 -15.36 -9.75
C ILE A 21 0.29 -14.37 -8.59
N LEU A 22 0.90 -13.22 -8.82
CA LEU A 22 1.08 -12.19 -7.79
C LEU A 22 -0.28 -11.66 -7.29
N ALA A 23 -1.26 -11.44 -8.16
CA ALA A 23 -2.60 -11.01 -7.78
C ALA A 23 -3.30 -12.03 -6.87
N VAL A 24 -3.17 -13.33 -7.18
CA VAL A 24 -3.69 -14.41 -6.32
C VAL A 24 -2.96 -14.41 -4.97
N ALA A 25 -1.65 -14.23 -4.96
CA ALA A 25 -0.85 -14.18 -3.74
C ALA A 25 -1.26 -12.98 -2.85
N ILE A 26 -1.44 -11.78 -3.43
CA ILE A 26 -1.91 -10.59 -2.72
C ILE A 26 -3.24 -10.88 -2.03
N ARG A 27 -4.20 -11.48 -2.72
CA ARG A 27 -5.49 -11.85 -2.13
C ARG A 27 -5.34 -12.84 -1.00
N MET A 28 -4.62 -13.95 -1.20
CA MET A 28 -4.48 -14.99 -0.20
C MET A 28 -3.76 -14.52 1.07
N PHE A 29 -2.67 -13.75 0.93
CA PHE A 29 -1.96 -13.18 2.07
C PHE A 29 -2.73 -12.02 2.74
N GLY A 30 -3.67 -11.40 2.05
CA GLY A 30 -4.59 -10.42 2.64
C GLY A 30 -5.76 -11.05 3.42
N GLU A 31 -6.12 -12.28 3.10
CA GLU A 31 -7.22 -13.01 3.74
C GLU A 31 -6.76 -13.92 4.88
N GLN A 32 -5.48 -14.34 4.88
CA GLN A 32 -4.94 -15.35 5.80
C GLN A 32 -3.58 -14.92 6.35
N PRO A 33 -3.27 -15.26 7.61
CA PRO A 33 -1.93 -15.04 8.16
C PRO A 33 -0.85 -15.73 7.30
N TYR A 34 0.31 -15.10 7.19
CA TYR A 34 1.43 -15.64 6.41
C TYR A 34 1.70 -17.12 6.70
N ALA A 35 1.68 -17.51 7.99
CA ALA A 35 2.01 -18.88 8.40
C ALA A 35 1.08 -19.93 7.80
N THR A 36 -0.20 -19.60 7.60
CA THR A 36 -1.25 -20.54 7.17
C THR A 36 -1.32 -20.72 5.66
N VAL A 37 -0.90 -19.74 4.86
CA VAL A 37 -0.90 -19.83 3.40
C VAL A 37 -0.02 -20.99 2.92
N GLN A 38 -0.58 -21.88 2.12
CA GLN A 38 0.13 -23.02 1.55
C GLN A 38 0.47 -22.77 0.08
N MET A 39 1.74 -22.95 -0.31
CA MET A 39 2.21 -22.74 -1.69
C MET A 39 1.53 -23.68 -2.71
N ALA A 40 1.12 -24.88 -2.28
CA ALA A 40 0.37 -25.80 -3.13
C ALA A 40 -1.06 -25.28 -3.42
N GLU A 41 -1.70 -24.71 -2.43
CA GLU A 41 -3.02 -24.10 -2.57
C GLU A 41 -2.95 -22.83 -3.45
N LEU A 42 -1.96 -21.99 -3.23
CA LEU A 42 -1.74 -20.80 -4.04
C LEU A 42 -1.52 -21.17 -5.53
N ALA A 43 -0.71 -22.19 -5.82
CA ALA A 43 -0.50 -22.69 -7.18
C ALA A 43 -1.83 -23.18 -7.81
N ARG A 44 -2.66 -23.91 -7.04
CA ARG A 44 -3.98 -24.37 -7.47
C ARG A 44 -4.91 -23.19 -7.77
N GLU A 45 -4.99 -22.20 -6.89
CA GLU A 45 -5.79 -20.99 -7.07
C GLU A 45 -5.33 -20.16 -8.29
N ALA A 46 -4.02 -20.07 -8.52
CA ALA A 46 -3.44 -19.39 -9.67
C ALA A 46 -3.54 -20.21 -10.98
N GLY A 47 -4.04 -21.45 -10.93
CA GLY A 47 -4.14 -22.33 -12.10
C GLY A 47 -2.78 -22.72 -12.70
N VAL A 48 -1.75 -22.85 -11.87
CA VAL A 48 -0.38 -23.18 -12.30
C VAL A 48 0.20 -24.38 -11.57
N ALA A 49 1.16 -25.05 -12.20
CA ALA A 49 1.94 -26.06 -11.51
C ALA A 49 2.82 -25.43 -10.41
N ARG A 50 2.99 -26.09 -9.27
CA ARG A 50 3.86 -25.61 -8.17
C ARG A 50 5.28 -25.31 -8.62
N GLY A 51 5.83 -26.10 -9.56
CA GLY A 51 7.16 -25.85 -10.13
C GLY A 51 7.25 -24.51 -10.86
N LEU A 52 6.18 -24.11 -11.56
CA LEU A 52 6.13 -22.82 -12.24
C LEU A 52 6.04 -21.66 -11.25
N LEU A 53 5.28 -21.81 -10.17
CA LEU A 53 5.22 -20.85 -9.09
C LEU A 53 6.62 -20.61 -8.47
N ASN A 54 7.32 -21.71 -8.15
CA ASN A 54 8.68 -21.62 -7.61
C ASN A 54 9.69 -21.04 -8.63
N HIS A 55 9.47 -21.28 -9.93
CA HIS A 55 10.31 -20.69 -10.98
C HIS A 55 10.20 -19.17 -11.02
N TYR A 56 9.00 -18.61 -10.87
CA TYR A 56 8.78 -17.15 -10.90
C TYR A 56 9.17 -16.44 -9.61
N PHE A 57 8.96 -17.06 -8.46
CA PHE A 57 9.00 -16.37 -7.17
C PHE A 57 9.93 -17.02 -6.14
N GLY A 58 10.51 -18.18 -6.43
CA GLY A 58 11.39 -18.88 -5.49
C GLY A 58 10.63 -19.47 -4.30
N THR A 59 10.93 -19.03 -3.10
CA THR A 59 10.33 -19.50 -1.85
C THR A 59 9.02 -18.77 -1.51
N LYS A 60 8.29 -19.30 -0.54
CA LYS A 60 7.11 -18.60 0.03
C LYS A 60 7.47 -17.22 0.58
N ARG A 61 8.65 -17.10 1.20
CA ARG A 61 9.15 -15.83 1.72
C ARG A 61 9.42 -14.85 0.58
N ASP A 62 10.08 -15.28 -0.49
CA ASP A 62 10.40 -14.41 -1.62
C ASP A 62 9.11 -13.89 -2.30
N LEU A 63 8.12 -14.77 -2.49
CA LEU A 63 6.80 -14.37 -2.99
C LEU A 63 6.13 -13.35 -2.06
N TYR A 64 6.22 -13.56 -0.74
CA TYR A 64 5.63 -12.63 0.22
C TYR A 64 6.31 -11.26 0.19
N VAL A 65 7.63 -11.20 0.04
CA VAL A 65 8.37 -9.94 -0.16
C VAL A 65 7.86 -9.18 -1.38
N GLU A 66 7.59 -9.88 -2.49
CA GLU A 66 6.99 -9.27 -3.69
C GLU A 66 5.57 -8.76 -3.42
N VAL A 67 4.78 -9.49 -2.64
CA VAL A 67 3.43 -9.05 -2.22
C VAL A 67 3.51 -7.79 -1.36
N VAL A 68 4.41 -7.75 -0.37
CA VAL A 68 4.61 -6.55 0.46
C VAL A 68 5.02 -5.37 -0.40
N ARG A 69 5.97 -5.56 -1.31
CA ARG A 69 6.43 -4.50 -2.23
C ARG A 69 5.28 -3.97 -3.10
N ALA A 70 4.51 -4.86 -3.71
CA ALA A 70 3.40 -4.49 -4.58
C ALA A 70 2.28 -3.76 -3.83
N MET A 71 2.07 -4.07 -2.55
CA MET A 71 1.01 -3.46 -1.75
C MET A 71 1.44 -2.16 -1.06
N MET A 72 2.71 -2.02 -0.70
CA MET A 72 3.20 -0.88 0.07
C MET A 72 3.74 0.23 -0.82
N ILE A 73 4.40 -0.11 -1.93
CA ILE A 73 4.88 0.86 -2.92
C ILE A 73 3.84 0.95 -4.02
N VAL A 74 2.89 1.87 -3.88
CA VAL A 74 1.78 2.07 -4.82
C VAL A 74 2.23 3.02 -5.93
N PRO A 75 2.49 2.53 -7.16
CA PRO A 75 2.99 3.38 -8.26
C PRO A 75 2.01 4.50 -8.64
N GLU A 76 0.71 4.25 -8.49
CA GLU A 76 -0.33 5.22 -8.82
C GLU A 76 -0.27 6.48 -7.96
N ILE A 77 0.34 6.42 -6.77
CA ILE A 77 0.50 7.60 -5.91
C ILE A 77 1.31 8.70 -6.62
N ASP A 78 2.27 8.34 -7.48
CA ASP A 78 3.08 9.28 -8.22
C ASP A 78 2.35 9.91 -9.40
N THR A 79 1.23 9.33 -9.83
CA THR A 79 0.38 9.84 -10.91
C THR A 79 -0.73 10.76 -10.42
N VAL A 80 -0.97 10.83 -9.12
CA VAL A 80 -2.03 11.67 -8.55
C VAL A 80 -1.64 13.14 -8.64
N THR A 81 -2.30 13.87 -9.52
CA THR A 81 -2.20 15.32 -9.58
C THR A 81 -3.12 15.92 -8.54
N LEU A 82 -2.55 16.54 -7.52
CA LEU A 82 -3.35 17.25 -6.52
C LEU A 82 -3.91 18.55 -7.11
N PRO A 83 -5.16 18.92 -6.75
CA PRO A 83 -5.74 20.17 -7.20
C PRO A 83 -4.93 21.35 -6.67
N GLY A 84 -4.89 22.44 -7.43
CA GLY A 84 -4.46 23.74 -6.91
C GLY A 84 -5.42 24.20 -5.80
N GLY A 85 -5.00 25.19 -5.01
CA GLY A 85 -5.85 25.76 -3.97
C GLY A 85 -5.13 26.00 -2.65
N THR A 86 -5.90 26.21 -1.58
CA THR A 86 -5.41 26.38 -0.21
C THR A 86 -4.75 25.09 0.30
N LEU A 87 -3.92 25.22 1.33
CA LEU A 87 -3.32 24.05 2.00
C LEU A 87 -4.39 23.02 2.43
N ARG A 88 -5.48 23.52 3.03
CA ARG A 88 -6.59 22.65 3.48
C ARG A 88 -7.21 21.88 2.31
N GLU A 89 -7.51 22.52 1.21
CA GLU A 89 -8.11 21.85 0.03
C GLU A 89 -7.17 20.76 -0.54
N ARG A 90 -5.87 20.99 -0.58
CA ARG A 90 -4.89 19.98 -1.02
C ARG A 90 -4.81 18.81 -0.04
N VAL A 91 -4.82 19.08 1.26
CA VAL A 91 -4.84 18.03 2.30
C VAL A 91 -6.13 17.21 2.20
N GLU A 92 -7.28 17.85 2.08
CA GLU A 92 -8.56 17.16 1.94
C GLU A 92 -8.58 16.25 0.71
N ALA A 93 -8.12 16.74 -0.45
CA ALA A 93 -8.03 15.92 -1.66
C ALA A 93 -7.09 14.71 -1.49
N SER A 94 -5.94 14.90 -0.83
CA SER A 94 -4.99 13.81 -0.55
C SER A 94 -5.60 12.76 0.39
N VAL A 95 -6.27 13.19 1.44
CA VAL A 95 -6.95 12.30 2.38
C VAL A 95 -8.11 11.57 1.70
N ASP A 96 -8.92 12.26 0.87
CA ASP A 96 -10.03 11.64 0.14
C ASP A 96 -9.56 10.57 -0.85
N TRP A 97 -8.45 10.82 -1.54
CA TRP A 97 -7.80 9.81 -2.37
C TRP A 97 -7.36 8.60 -1.54
N LEU A 98 -6.63 8.83 -0.43
CA LEU A 98 -6.20 7.77 0.48
C LEU A 98 -7.38 6.95 1.01
N MET A 99 -8.47 7.63 1.44
CA MET A 99 -9.69 6.95 1.91
C MET A 99 -10.29 6.05 0.83
N THR A 100 -10.25 6.45 -0.43
CA THR A 100 -10.73 5.64 -1.57
C THR A 100 -9.87 4.39 -1.78
N VAL A 101 -8.54 4.51 -1.67
CA VAL A 101 -7.62 3.37 -1.73
C VAL A 101 -7.89 2.39 -0.57
N LEU A 102 -8.06 2.92 0.64
CA LEU A 102 -8.35 2.11 1.83
C LEU A 102 -9.75 1.46 1.82
N ASP A 103 -10.74 2.07 1.19
CA ASP A 103 -12.06 1.44 0.97
C ASP A 103 -11.93 0.14 0.17
N THR A 104 -11.06 0.13 -0.82
CA THR A 104 -10.89 -0.99 -1.76
C THR A 104 -9.88 -2.02 -1.25
N HIS A 105 -8.75 -1.58 -0.71
CA HIS A 105 -7.59 -2.44 -0.41
C HIS A 105 -7.19 -2.47 1.06
N GLY A 106 -7.89 -1.73 1.94
CA GLY A 106 -7.44 -1.48 3.31
C GLY A 106 -7.25 -2.73 4.17
N LYS A 107 -8.11 -3.75 4.02
CA LYS A 107 -7.94 -5.02 4.76
C LYS A 107 -6.63 -5.71 4.37
N THR A 108 -6.40 -5.89 3.07
CA THR A 108 -5.18 -6.53 2.55
C THR A 108 -3.94 -5.71 2.91
N TRP A 109 -4.04 -4.39 2.79
CA TRP A 109 -2.96 -3.47 3.13
C TRP A 109 -2.58 -3.56 4.62
N LEU A 110 -3.56 -3.62 5.54
CA LEU A 110 -3.32 -3.80 6.98
C LEU A 110 -2.72 -5.18 7.28
N ALA A 111 -3.28 -6.24 6.70
CA ALA A 111 -2.80 -7.60 6.91
C ALA A 111 -1.35 -7.79 6.46
N VAL A 112 -1.00 -7.26 5.27
CA VAL A 112 0.33 -7.42 4.68
C VAL A 112 1.34 -6.45 5.31
N GLY A 113 0.96 -5.18 5.52
CA GLY A 113 1.87 -4.12 5.93
C GLY A 113 2.06 -3.95 7.43
N VAL A 114 1.14 -4.48 8.26
CA VAL A 114 1.16 -4.28 9.72
C VAL A 114 1.32 -5.57 10.49
N GLU A 115 0.74 -6.68 10.00
CA GLU A 115 0.68 -7.98 10.69
C GLU A 115 1.61 -9.03 10.07
N GLY A 116 2.47 -8.62 9.12
CA GLY A 116 3.32 -9.49 8.29
C GLY A 116 4.29 -10.43 9.03
N ILE A 117 5.38 -10.83 8.36
CA ILE A 117 6.38 -11.79 8.91
C ILE A 117 7.28 -11.09 9.94
N GLY A 118 6.79 -10.71 11.13
CA GLY A 118 7.64 -10.31 12.25
C GLY A 118 8.92 -9.50 11.87
N ASP A 119 10.07 -9.84 12.45
CA ASP A 119 11.34 -9.12 12.30
C ASP A 119 12.12 -9.43 11.01
N ASP A 120 11.46 -9.57 9.86
CA ASP A 120 12.17 -9.76 8.58
C ASP A 120 12.81 -8.44 8.11
N PRO A 121 14.16 -8.34 8.04
CA PRO A 121 14.84 -7.09 7.73
C PRO A 121 14.56 -6.57 6.31
N GLN A 122 14.28 -7.44 5.34
CA GLN A 122 13.95 -7.03 3.99
C GLN A 122 12.55 -6.42 3.92
N ILE A 123 11.60 -6.99 4.65
CA ILE A 123 10.25 -6.44 4.77
C ILE A 123 10.30 -5.11 5.50
N ALA A 124 11.03 -5.02 6.61
CA ALA A 124 11.22 -3.76 7.33
C ALA A 124 11.80 -2.66 6.42
N ALA A 125 12.77 -3.00 5.57
CA ALA A 125 13.33 -2.05 4.60
C ALA A 125 12.28 -1.55 3.59
N ILE A 126 11.44 -2.43 3.06
CA ILE A 126 10.34 -2.06 2.13
C ILE A 126 9.32 -1.15 2.83
N LEU A 127 8.95 -1.46 4.07
CA LEU A 127 7.99 -0.65 4.83
C LEU A 127 8.56 0.73 5.13
N ASN A 128 9.84 0.83 5.49
CA ASN A 128 10.51 2.12 5.70
C ASN A 128 10.59 2.94 4.40
N GLU A 129 10.93 2.30 3.27
CA GLU A 129 10.94 2.94 1.95
C GLU A 129 9.54 3.49 1.60
N ALA A 130 8.49 2.71 1.84
CA ALA A 130 7.11 3.14 1.61
C ALA A 130 6.71 4.32 2.51
N ASP A 131 7.12 4.32 3.78
CA ASP A 131 6.87 5.42 4.71
C ASP A 131 7.62 6.69 4.31
N ASP A 132 8.84 6.57 3.82
CA ASP A 132 9.63 7.69 3.29
C ASP A 132 8.99 8.28 2.03
N HIS A 133 8.56 7.44 1.10
CA HIS A 133 7.83 7.88 -0.11
C HIS A 133 6.53 8.60 0.25
N ALA A 134 5.73 8.04 1.16
CA ALA A 134 4.47 8.65 1.59
C ALA A 134 4.72 10.03 2.25
N ALA A 135 5.73 10.14 3.12
CA ALA A 135 6.09 11.40 3.76
C ALA A 135 6.58 12.44 2.73
N GLN A 136 7.41 12.02 1.75
CA GLN A 136 7.86 12.91 0.68
C GLN A 136 6.69 13.43 -0.16
N ARG A 137 5.73 12.56 -0.50
CA ARG A 137 4.52 12.97 -1.23
C ARG A 137 3.69 14.02 -0.48
N VAL A 138 3.63 13.93 0.85
CA VAL A 138 2.98 14.99 1.64
C VAL A 138 3.76 16.31 1.53
N LEU A 139 5.10 16.28 1.61
CA LEU A 139 5.94 17.46 1.44
C LEU A 139 5.74 18.12 0.07
N ASP A 140 5.72 17.32 -0.99
CA ASP A 140 5.47 17.79 -2.35
C ASP A 140 4.07 18.41 -2.48
N ALA A 141 3.07 17.76 -1.91
CA ALA A 141 1.68 18.20 -1.92
C ALA A 141 1.48 19.57 -1.24
N ILE A 142 2.18 19.82 -0.13
CA ILE A 142 2.11 21.10 0.58
C ILE A 142 3.03 22.17 -0.01
N GLY A 143 3.91 21.81 -0.96
CA GLY A 143 4.86 22.74 -1.58
C GLY A 143 6.03 23.10 -0.66
N PHE A 144 6.49 22.16 0.17
CA PHE A 144 7.63 22.38 1.07
C PHE A 144 8.94 22.49 0.30
N VAL A 145 9.76 23.52 0.58
CA VAL A 145 11.03 23.82 -0.11
C VAL A 145 12.26 23.79 0.80
N GLY A 146 12.12 23.36 2.04
CA GLY A 146 13.22 23.24 3.01
C GLY A 146 14.27 22.21 2.59
N THR A 147 15.51 22.39 3.04
CA THR A 147 16.63 21.51 2.71
C THR A 147 17.37 21.02 3.96
N GLY A 148 18.26 20.08 3.80
CA GLY A 148 19.17 19.64 4.84
C GLY A 148 18.46 19.14 6.12
N ARG A 149 18.70 19.83 7.26
CA ARG A 149 18.09 19.45 8.54
C ARG A 149 16.59 19.66 8.58
N GLU A 150 16.10 20.75 8.00
CA GLU A 150 14.68 21.08 7.95
C GLU A 150 13.90 20.00 7.19
N HIS A 151 14.41 19.59 6.04
CA HIS A 151 13.81 18.52 5.24
C HIS A 151 13.74 17.20 6.01
N ARG A 152 14.83 16.80 6.69
CA ARG A 152 14.85 15.56 7.50
C ARG A 152 13.85 15.62 8.65
N THR A 153 13.71 16.77 9.31
CA THR A 153 12.73 16.97 10.38
C THR A 153 11.30 16.87 9.82
N ALA A 154 11.03 17.52 8.70
CA ALA A 154 9.73 17.48 8.05
C ALA A 154 9.33 16.05 7.63
N LEU A 155 10.25 15.29 7.04
CA LEU A 155 10.03 13.87 6.75
C LEU A 155 9.69 13.07 8.02
N ALA A 156 10.42 13.28 9.12
CA ALA A 156 10.15 12.58 10.38
C ALA A 156 8.76 12.89 10.93
N VAL A 157 8.30 14.14 10.83
CA VAL A 157 6.95 14.57 11.23
C VAL A 157 5.89 13.83 10.43
N PHE A 158 6.03 13.77 9.09
CA PHE A 158 5.02 13.12 8.27
C PHE A 158 5.08 11.59 8.31
N ARG A 159 6.24 10.98 8.56
CA ARG A 159 6.31 9.54 8.91
C ARG A 159 5.55 9.24 10.21
N SER A 160 5.71 10.11 11.22
CA SER A 160 4.97 9.96 12.49
C SER A 160 3.45 10.09 12.28
N TRP A 161 3.03 11.04 11.47
CA TRP A 161 1.64 11.16 11.06
C TRP A 161 1.17 9.92 10.27
N GLY A 162 2.00 9.37 9.38
CA GLY A 162 1.74 8.11 8.68
C GLY A 162 1.49 6.94 9.63
N GLY A 163 2.22 6.85 10.74
CA GLY A 163 1.96 5.87 11.80
C GLY A 163 0.58 6.04 12.44
N MET A 164 0.18 7.29 12.71
CA MET A 164 -1.17 7.60 13.20
C MET A 164 -2.24 7.25 12.15
N MET A 165 -2.00 7.53 10.88
CA MET A 165 -2.89 7.17 9.78
C MET A 165 -3.11 5.65 9.71
N LYS A 166 -2.05 4.84 9.83
CA LYS A 166 -2.14 3.38 9.89
C LYS A 166 -3.00 2.91 11.08
N ALA A 167 -2.83 3.52 12.25
CA ALA A 167 -3.65 3.23 13.42
C ALA A 167 -5.12 3.60 13.19
N THR A 168 -5.40 4.77 12.63
CA THR A 168 -6.76 5.24 12.28
C THR A 168 -7.42 4.31 11.25
N ALA A 169 -6.66 3.87 10.23
CA ALA A 169 -7.15 2.91 9.24
C ALA A 169 -7.54 1.57 9.89
N ARG A 170 -6.77 1.07 10.87
CA ARG A 170 -7.12 -0.14 11.62
C ARG A 170 -8.43 0.02 12.39
N GLU A 171 -8.64 1.15 13.09
CA GLU A 171 -9.89 1.41 13.81
C GLU A 171 -11.09 1.48 12.88
N TRP A 172 -10.92 2.02 11.67
CA TRP A 172 -11.99 2.12 10.69
C TRP A 172 -12.23 0.83 9.90
N VAL A 173 -11.17 0.25 9.27
CA VAL A 173 -11.30 -0.84 8.30
C VAL A 173 -11.44 -2.19 8.99
N ASP A 174 -10.70 -2.44 10.08
CA ASP A 174 -10.65 -3.73 10.77
C ASP A 174 -11.56 -3.75 12.00
N ARG A 175 -11.29 -2.92 13.01
CA ARG A 175 -12.01 -2.91 14.29
C ARG A 175 -13.43 -2.35 14.19
N LYS A 176 -13.73 -1.56 13.14
CA LYS A 176 -15.04 -0.91 12.94
C LYS A 176 -15.47 0.02 14.08
N THR A 177 -14.53 0.52 14.87
CA THR A 177 -14.78 1.46 15.98
C THR A 177 -14.93 2.90 15.50
N LEU A 178 -14.34 3.23 14.34
CA LEU A 178 -14.52 4.51 13.67
C LEU A 178 -15.33 4.34 12.38
N SER A 179 -16.25 5.26 12.13
CA SER A 179 -16.86 5.43 10.82
C SER A 179 -15.86 6.05 9.83
N ARG A 180 -16.09 5.87 8.52
CA ARG A 180 -15.30 6.53 7.46
C ARG A 180 -15.22 8.04 7.67
N LYS A 181 -16.35 8.67 8.03
CA LYS A 181 -16.41 10.12 8.29
C LYS A 181 -15.52 10.53 9.47
N GLN A 182 -15.54 9.78 10.58
CA GLN A 182 -14.70 10.06 11.74
C GLN A 182 -13.22 9.90 11.41
N ALA A 183 -12.85 8.80 10.73
CA ALA A 183 -11.46 8.57 10.26
C ALA A 183 -11.00 9.73 9.37
N ARG A 184 -11.78 10.12 8.36
CA ARG A 184 -11.50 11.27 7.50
C ARG A 184 -11.26 12.55 8.30
N THR A 185 -12.17 12.87 9.23
CA THR A 185 -12.04 14.07 10.06
C THR A 185 -10.75 14.06 10.88
N ILE A 186 -10.42 12.94 11.54
CA ILE A 186 -9.18 12.79 12.32
C ILE A 186 -7.97 13.06 11.44
N LEU A 187 -7.90 12.46 10.25
CA LEU A 187 -6.77 12.60 9.35
C LEU A 187 -6.58 14.03 8.86
N ILE A 188 -7.65 14.72 8.48
CA ILE A 188 -7.59 16.10 8.00
C ILE A 188 -7.22 17.05 9.15
N GLU A 189 -7.92 16.99 10.26
CA GLU A 189 -7.75 17.93 11.39
C GLU A 189 -6.41 17.75 12.12
N THR A 190 -5.71 16.65 11.88
CA THR A 190 -4.36 16.46 12.39
C THR A 190 -3.29 16.80 11.35
N LEU A 191 -3.52 16.56 10.05
CA LEU A 191 -2.54 16.86 9.01
C LEU A 191 -2.41 18.35 8.70
N VAL A 192 -3.53 19.08 8.66
CA VAL A 192 -3.51 20.53 8.35
C VAL A 192 -2.63 21.30 9.33
N PRO A 193 -2.81 21.23 10.68
CA PRO A 193 -1.95 21.95 11.60
C PRO A 193 -0.48 21.50 11.56
N LEU A 194 -0.21 20.21 11.31
CA LEU A 194 1.17 19.73 11.16
C LEU A 194 1.83 20.35 9.93
N ALA A 195 1.12 20.38 8.80
CA ALA A 195 1.62 20.98 7.57
C ALA A 195 1.89 22.49 7.74
N GLU A 196 0.99 23.24 8.40
CA GLU A 196 1.18 24.66 8.71
C GLU A 196 2.45 24.88 9.55
N ARG A 197 2.67 24.08 10.59
CA ARG A 197 3.87 24.16 11.44
C ARG A 197 5.17 23.84 10.69
N VAL A 198 5.14 22.80 9.85
CA VAL A 198 6.30 22.45 9.01
C VAL A 198 6.62 23.58 8.03
N MET A 199 5.61 24.16 7.39
CA MET A 199 5.80 25.26 6.44
C MET A 199 6.29 26.55 7.11
N SER A 200 5.92 26.81 8.37
CA SER A 200 6.38 27.99 9.14
C SER A 200 7.72 27.79 9.84
N GLY A 201 8.34 26.61 9.73
CA GLY A 201 9.58 26.27 10.43
C GLY A 201 9.43 26.20 11.97
N SER A 202 8.20 25.94 12.45
CA SER A 202 7.86 25.94 13.89
C SER A 202 7.85 24.52 14.51
N VAL A 203 8.56 23.57 13.87
CA VAL A 203 8.70 22.18 14.33
C VAL A 203 10.15 21.87 14.70
#